data_289020d0ea69f95a12fede4c13a2dece
#
_entry.id   289020d0ea69f95a12fede4c13a2dece
#
_cell.length_a   1.000
_cell.length_b   1.000
_cell.length_c   1.000
_cell.angle_alpha   90.00
_cell.angle_beta   90.00
_cell.angle_gamma   90.00
#
_symmetry.space_group_name_H-M   'P 1'
#
loop_
_entity.id
_entity.type
_entity.pdbx_description
1 polymer ?
#
loop_
_entity_poly.entity_id
_entity_poly.type
_entity_poly.pdbx_seq_one_letter_code
_entity_poly.pdbx_strand_id
1 'polypeptide(L)'
;MTRPALALVLPGDPLTPTGGYEYDRRIVAGLRARGWAVTVHGLDASFPAPTPEARAAARAAFARIPDGATALVDGLALGVLPEVAAAEAQRLNLVALVHHPLAEETGLAPARAEVLRRSEAQALAAVRFVVTTSGTTARGLARYGVPPERIAVIEPGTDPAPLARGSGGPGVALLCVAAIVPRKGHAVLIDALSGLADRDWHLTCVGSLGRSLRTVTALQHQVASLGLAHRVSIRDAVDCATLDACYARADVFVLPTFHEGYGMALAEALARGLPIVSTRAGAVPETVPVDAGLLVPPGDPAALRDALARVLDDAALRARLAEGARRARARLPDWDTACARLAAVLTNESANLERLHG
;
A
#
# COMPACT_ATOMS: atom_id res chain seq x y z
N MET A 1 2.77 31.28 19.28
CA MET A 1 3.27 30.42 18.20
C MET A 1 2.09 30.09 17.29
N THR A 2 2.17 30.36 16.01
CA THR A 2 1.13 30.00 15.04
C THR A 2 1.04 28.47 14.95
N ARG A 3 -0.20 27.96 14.93
CA ARG A 3 -0.48 26.53 14.80
C ARG A 3 0.04 26.04 13.45
N PRO A 4 0.85 24.95 13.37
CA PRO A 4 1.30 24.44 12.09
C PRO A 4 0.10 23.98 11.24
N ALA A 5 0.12 24.30 9.94
CA ALA A 5 -0.97 24.02 9.02
C ALA A 5 -0.51 23.18 7.85
N LEU A 6 -1.39 22.29 7.36
CA LEU A 6 -1.14 21.40 6.22
C LEU A 6 -2.39 21.34 5.35
N ALA A 7 -2.22 21.55 4.05
CA ALA A 7 -3.20 21.17 3.04
C ALA A 7 -2.87 19.76 2.55
N LEU A 8 -3.75 18.79 2.75
CA LEU A 8 -3.64 17.45 2.15
C LEU A 8 -4.51 17.40 0.91
N VAL A 9 -3.90 17.12 -0.24
CA VAL A 9 -4.60 17.02 -1.53
C VAL A 9 -4.59 15.57 -1.97
N LEU A 10 -5.76 14.94 -2.12
CA LEU A 10 -5.88 13.54 -2.51
C LEU A 10 -7.10 13.31 -3.42
N PRO A 11 -7.02 12.36 -4.37
CA PRO A 11 -8.13 12.03 -5.26
C PRO A 11 -9.11 11.04 -4.62
N GLY A 12 -10.36 11.06 -5.11
CA GLY A 12 -11.37 10.07 -4.74
C GLY A 12 -11.90 10.19 -3.31
N ASP A 13 -12.51 9.11 -2.85
CA ASP A 13 -13.06 9.03 -1.50
C ASP A 13 -12.01 8.45 -0.52
N PRO A 14 -11.55 9.23 0.45
CA PRO A 14 -10.59 8.75 1.46
C PRO A 14 -11.14 7.62 2.34
N LEU A 15 -12.44 7.35 2.35
CA LEU A 15 -13.02 6.22 3.07
C LEU A 15 -12.90 4.89 2.31
N THR A 16 -12.45 4.92 1.06
CA THR A 16 -12.21 3.70 0.28
C THR A 16 -11.20 2.81 1.01
N PRO A 17 -11.48 1.50 1.21
CA PRO A 17 -10.63 0.59 1.97
C PRO A 17 -9.40 0.16 1.14
N THR A 18 -8.38 1.02 1.09
CA THR A 18 -7.06 0.75 0.49
C THR A 18 -5.96 1.16 1.44
N GLY A 19 -4.78 0.54 1.32
CA GLY A 19 -3.63 0.89 2.17
C GLY A 19 -3.21 2.36 2.05
N GLY A 20 -3.23 2.94 0.84
CA GLY A 20 -2.92 4.37 0.64
C GLY A 20 -3.88 5.27 1.42
N TYR A 21 -5.18 5.13 1.21
CA TYR A 21 -6.16 5.95 1.93
C TYR A 21 -6.19 5.68 3.45
N GLU A 22 -5.90 4.46 3.89
CA GLU A 22 -5.73 4.20 5.33
C GLU A 22 -4.53 4.97 5.88
N TYR A 23 -3.40 4.95 5.18
CA TYR A 23 -2.25 5.77 5.54
C TYR A 23 -2.63 7.25 5.64
N ASP A 24 -3.30 7.80 4.64
CA ASP A 24 -3.71 9.20 4.61
C ASP A 24 -4.63 9.56 5.78
N ARG A 25 -5.64 8.72 6.07
CA ARG A 25 -6.54 8.93 7.21
C ARG A 25 -5.78 8.94 8.54
N ARG A 26 -4.88 7.97 8.73
CA ARG A 26 -4.08 7.85 9.95
C ARG A 26 -3.14 9.04 10.14
N ILE A 27 -2.49 9.48 9.08
CA ILE A 27 -1.64 10.67 9.08
C ILE A 27 -2.44 11.92 9.44
N VAL A 28 -3.60 12.13 8.82
CA VAL A 28 -4.49 13.26 9.13
C VAL A 28 -4.89 13.25 10.61
N ALA A 29 -5.33 12.10 11.11
CA ALA A 29 -5.74 11.95 12.52
C ALA A 29 -4.56 12.21 13.47
N GLY A 30 -3.41 11.63 13.20
CA GLY A 30 -2.21 11.76 14.03
C GLY A 30 -1.59 13.17 14.03
N LEU A 31 -1.60 13.87 12.89
CA LEU A 31 -1.18 15.26 12.82
C LEU A 31 -2.16 16.18 13.58
N ARG A 32 -3.47 15.97 13.44
CA ARG A 32 -4.48 16.72 14.20
C ARG A 32 -4.34 16.52 15.70
N ALA A 33 -4.09 15.29 16.15
CA ALA A 33 -3.82 14.98 17.55
C ALA A 33 -2.55 15.70 18.09
N ARG A 34 -1.59 16.00 17.20
CA ARG A 34 -0.38 16.79 17.49
C ARG A 34 -0.57 18.30 17.34
N GLY A 35 -1.81 18.76 17.20
CA GLY A 35 -2.14 20.18 17.15
C GLY A 35 -2.02 20.83 15.77
N TRP A 36 -1.80 20.05 14.68
CA TRP A 36 -1.80 20.59 13.32
C TRP A 36 -3.20 20.98 12.85
N ALA A 37 -3.29 22.06 12.09
CA ALA A 37 -4.50 22.41 11.33
C ALA A 37 -4.41 21.71 9.95
N VAL A 38 -5.07 20.55 9.81
CA VAL A 38 -5.05 19.79 8.55
C VAL A 38 -6.36 20.02 7.80
N THR A 39 -6.27 20.63 6.60
CA THR A 39 -7.36 20.77 5.64
C THR A 39 -7.21 19.73 4.54
N VAL A 40 -8.25 18.97 4.26
CA VAL A 40 -8.27 17.97 3.19
C VAL A 40 -8.98 18.54 1.96
N HIS A 41 -8.28 18.53 0.83
CA HIS A 41 -8.78 18.95 -0.48
C HIS A 41 -8.99 17.69 -1.34
N GLY A 42 -10.25 17.24 -1.46
CA GLY A 42 -10.62 16.11 -2.31
C GLY A 42 -10.61 16.50 -3.78
N LEU A 43 -9.99 15.65 -4.61
CA LEU A 43 -10.02 15.72 -6.07
C LEU A 43 -10.93 14.63 -6.63
N ASP A 44 -11.24 14.74 -7.92
CA ASP A 44 -12.07 13.77 -8.63
C ASP A 44 -11.49 12.33 -8.56
N ALA A 45 -12.36 11.33 -8.52
CA ALA A 45 -11.95 9.92 -8.42
C ALA A 45 -11.37 9.34 -9.73
N SER A 46 -11.40 10.07 -10.84
CA SER A 46 -10.82 9.64 -12.12
C SER A 46 -9.30 9.61 -12.16
N PHE A 47 -8.62 10.22 -11.18
CA PHE A 47 -7.16 10.11 -11.08
C PHE A 47 -6.72 8.64 -10.82
N PRO A 48 -5.65 8.20 -11.49
CA PRO A 48 -4.65 8.90 -12.31
C PRO A 48 -4.99 8.99 -13.81
N ALA A 49 -6.26 8.92 -14.19
CA ALA A 49 -6.71 9.12 -15.58
C ALA A 49 -7.76 10.26 -15.65
N PRO A 50 -7.41 11.51 -15.22
CA PRO A 50 -8.37 12.57 -15.05
C PRO A 50 -8.95 13.05 -16.38
N THR A 51 -10.25 13.37 -16.36
CA THR A 51 -10.92 14.11 -17.46
C THR A 51 -10.41 15.56 -17.54
N PRO A 52 -10.66 16.29 -18.62
CA PRO A 52 -10.35 17.72 -18.70
C PRO A 52 -11.00 18.52 -17.56
N GLU A 53 -12.25 18.20 -17.20
CA GLU A 53 -13.00 18.81 -16.11
C GLU A 53 -12.37 18.53 -14.74
N ALA A 54 -11.95 17.29 -14.51
CA ALA A 54 -11.23 16.89 -13.29
C ALA A 54 -9.89 17.63 -13.15
N ARG A 55 -9.15 17.85 -14.27
CA ARG A 55 -7.93 18.68 -14.28
C ARG A 55 -8.22 20.13 -13.95
N ALA A 56 -9.28 20.71 -14.53
CA ALA A 56 -9.69 22.10 -14.24
C ALA A 56 -10.11 22.24 -12.77
N ALA A 57 -10.90 21.31 -12.25
CA ALA A 57 -11.30 21.28 -10.84
C ALA A 57 -10.09 21.15 -9.89
N ALA A 58 -9.09 20.33 -10.26
CA ALA A 58 -7.84 20.21 -9.50
C ALA A 58 -7.09 21.55 -9.44
N ARG A 59 -6.90 22.25 -10.57
CA ARG A 59 -6.30 23.60 -10.58
C ARG A 59 -7.04 24.55 -9.64
N ALA A 60 -8.37 24.56 -9.70
CA ALA A 60 -9.19 25.39 -8.81
C ALA A 60 -9.07 24.98 -7.33
N ALA A 61 -8.86 23.71 -7.03
CA ALA A 61 -8.60 23.24 -5.68
C ALA A 61 -7.26 23.75 -5.15
N PHE A 62 -6.19 23.66 -5.93
CA PHE A 62 -4.88 24.21 -5.57
C PHE A 62 -4.93 25.73 -5.38
N ALA A 63 -5.60 26.46 -6.25
CA ALA A 63 -5.73 27.91 -6.16
C ALA A 63 -6.41 28.42 -4.85
N ARG A 64 -7.16 27.55 -4.15
CA ARG A 64 -7.75 27.87 -2.83
C ARG A 64 -6.79 27.67 -1.65
N ILE A 65 -5.64 27.04 -1.87
CA ILE A 65 -4.63 26.86 -0.83
C ILE A 65 -3.88 28.19 -0.66
N PRO A 66 -3.74 28.74 0.54
CA PRO A 66 -3.08 30.02 0.76
C PRO A 66 -1.60 30.00 0.33
N ASP A 67 -1.08 31.15 -0.12
CA ASP A 67 0.32 31.30 -0.47
C ASP A 67 1.21 31.01 0.75
N GLY A 68 2.35 30.37 0.52
CA GLY A 68 3.28 29.94 1.56
C GLY A 68 2.84 28.69 2.32
N ALA A 69 1.62 28.17 2.08
CA ALA A 69 1.16 26.97 2.77
C ALA A 69 1.93 25.71 2.34
N THR A 70 2.10 24.77 3.27
CA THR A 70 2.58 23.42 2.94
C THR A 70 1.43 22.58 2.41
N ALA A 71 1.62 22.00 1.21
CA ALA A 71 0.66 21.12 0.58
C ALA A 71 1.29 19.73 0.36
N LEU A 72 0.78 18.73 1.08
CA LEU A 72 1.10 17.31 0.88
C LEU A 72 0.14 16.77 -0.17
N VAL A 73 0.67 16.31 -1.29
CA VAL A 73 -0.14 15.92 -2.46
C VAL A 73 0.08 14.44 -2.76
N ASP A 74 -1.02 13.67 -2.80
CA ASP A 74 -0.98 12.25 -3.16
C ASP A 74 -0.48 12.06 -4.60
N GLY A 75 0.43 11.10 -4.80
CA GLY A 75 1.09 10.77 -6.05
C GLY A 75 0.14 10.36 -7.17
N LEU A 76 -1.03 9.76 -6.84
CA LEU A 76 -2.06 9.44 -7.83
C LEU A 76 -2.56 10.68 -8.59
N ALA A 77 -2.66 11.82 -7.90
CA ALA A 77 -3.04 13.08 -8.51
C ALA A 77 -1.82 13.84 -9.05
N LEU A 78 -0.80 14.03 -8.21
CA LEU A 78 0.37 14.84 -8.54
C LEU A 78 1.09 14.34 -9.78
N GLY A 79 1.31 13.03 -9.88
CA GLY A 79 2.08 12.40 -10.97
C GLY A 79 1.50 12.62 -12.38
N VAL A 80 0.23 13.02 -12.48
CA VAL A 80 -0.42 13.32 -13.76
C VAL A 80 -0.79 14.80 -13.91
N LEU A 81 -0.30 15.67 -13.02
CA LEU A 81 -0.53 17.13 -13.02
C LEU A 81 0.79 17.93 -13.02
N PRO A 82 1.77 17.60 -13.87
CA PRO A 82 3.09 18.28 -13.85
C PRO A 82 2.97 19.80 -14.08
N GLU A 83 2.02 20.24 -14.90
CA GLU A 83 1.78 21.66 -15.17
C GLU A 83 1.21 22.41 -13.96
N VAL A 84 0.40 21.72 -13.12
CA VAL A 84 -0.11 22.28 -11.85
C VAL A 84 1.02 22.33 -10.83
N ALA A 85 1.79 21.26 -10.69
CA ALA A 85 2.94 21.22 -9.80
C ALA A 85 3.93 22.37 -10.10
N ALA A 86 4.27 22.59 -11.38
CA ALA A 86 5.17 23.65 -11.79
C ALA A 86 4.62 25.05 -11.50
N ALA A 87 3.33 25.28 -11.76
CA ALA A 87 2.68 26.57 -11.51
C ALA A 87 2.60 26.90 -10.01
N GLU A 88 2.28 25.88 -9.18
CA GLU A 88 2.05 26.07 -7.75
C GLU A 88 3.34 26.06 -6.91
N ALA A 89 4.44 25.52 -7.45
CA ALA A 89 5.75 25.47 -6.79
C ALA A 89 6.33 26.83 -6.39
N GLN A 90 5.90 27.91 -7.07
CA GLN A 90 6.35 29.27 -6.77
C GLN A 90 5.66 29.89 -5.53
N ARG A 91 4.48 29.39 -5.17
CA ARG A 91 3.71 29.95 -4.07
C ARG A 91 3.39 28.97 -2.94
N LEU A 92 3.52 27.64 -3.18
CA LEU A 92 3.27 26.60 -2.18
C LEU A 92 4.55 25.83 -1.86
N ASN A 93 4.63 25.36 -0.62
CA ASN A 93 5.60 24.35 -0.24
C ASN A 93 5.04 22.98 -0.62
N LEU A 94 5.24 22.58 -1.88
CA LEU A 94 4.73 21.32 -2.39
C LEU A 94 5.58 20.15 -1.89
N VAL A 95 4.92 19.18 -1.27
CA VAL A 95 5.47 17.89 -0.85
C VAL A 95 4.70 16.78 -1.55
N ALA A 96 5.38 15.89 -2.25
CA ALA A 96 4.74 14.71 -2.84
C ALA A 96 4.63 13.58 -1.81
N LEU A 97 3.50 12.87 -1.80
CA LEU A 97 3.34 11.60 -1.08
C LEU A 97 3.24 10.47 -2.09
N VAL A 98 4.31 9.68 -2.23
CA VAL A 98 4.39 8.60 -3.22
C VAL A 98 4.28 7.25 -2.52
N HIS A 99 3.08 6.67 -2.53
CA HIS A 99 2.86 5.30 -2.06
C HIS A 99 3.42 4.27 -3.04
N HIS A 100 3.32 4.57 -4.34
CA HIS A 100 3.68 3.69 -5.44
C HIS A 100 3.80 4.51 -6.73
N PRO A 101 4.93 4.45 -7.46
CA PRO A 101 5.08 5.16 -8.73
C PRO A 101 4.05 4.70 -9.76
N LEU A 102 3.41 5.65 -10.45
CA LEU A 102 2.31 5.37 -11.37
C LEU A 102 2.69 4.44 -12.52
N ALA A 103 3.92 4.57 -13.01
CA ALA A 103 4.41 3.77 -14.13
C ALA A 103 4.70 2.30 -13.76
N GLU A 104 4.73 1.98 -12.47
CA GLU A 104 4.97 0.61 -11.95
C GLU A 104 3.66 -0.17 -11.70
N GLU A 105 2.50 0.39 -12.08
CA GLU A 105 1.22 -0.33 -11.96
C GLU A 105 1.16 -1.50 -12.94
N THR A 106 0.64 -2.63 -12.47
CA THR A 106 0.59 -3.88 -13.22
C THR A 106 -0.41 -3.82 -14.37
N GLY A 107 0.01 -4.31 -15.55
CA GLY A 107 -0.85 -4.41 -16.73
C GLY A 107 -0.88 -3.16 -17.59
N LEU A 108 -0.04 -2.17 -17.31
CA LEU A 108 0.14 -1.01 -18.19
C LEU A 108 0.83 -1.42 -19.50
N ALA A 109 0.33 -0.91 -20.63
CA ALA A 109 1.06 -0.97 -21.88
C ALA A 109 2.37 -0.16 -21.75
N PRO A 110 3.50 -0.61 -22.35
CA PRO A 110 4.80 0.06 -22.20
C PRO A 110 4.77 1.55 -22.56
N ALA A 111 4.06 1.92 -23.63
CA ALA A 111 3.90 3.32 -24.03
C ALA A 111 3.16 4.15 -22.97
N ARG A 112 2.15 3.58 -22.30
CA ARG A 112 1.42 4.26 -21.23
C ARG A 112 2.26 4.39 -19.97
N ALA A 113 3.01 3.37 -19.60
CA ALA A 113 3.95 3.41 -18.48
C ALA A 113 5.00 4.51 -18.68
N GLU A 114 5.55 4.64 -19.88
CA GLU A 114 6.53 5.68 -20.20
C GLU A 114 5.93 7.10 -20.14
N VAL A 115 4.68 7.30 -20.60
CA VAL A 115 3.98 8.58 -20.46
C VAL A 115 3.79 8.94 -18.99
N LEU A 116 3.35 7.98 -18.16
CA LEU A 116 3.18 8.20 -16.74
C LEU A 116 4.52 8.49 -16.04
N ARG A 117 5.56 7.74 -16.38
CA ARG A 117 6.91 7.95 -15.83
C ARG A 117 7.42 9.37 -16.10
N ARG A 118 7.27 9.87 -17.34
CA ARG A 118 7.69 11.23 -17.70
C ARG A 118 6.88 12.29 -16.98
N SER A 119 5.56 12.12 -16.95
CA SER A 119 4.66 13.05 -16.27
C SER A 119 4.99 13.14 -14.77
N GLU A 120 5.13 11.99 -14.12
CA GLU A 120 5.46 11.92 -12.70
C GLU A 120 6.85 12.49 -12.40
N ALA A 121 7.87 12.20 -13.24
CA ALA A 121 9.20 12.80 -13.11
C ALA A 121 9.17 14.32 -13.19
N GLN A 122 8.40 14.90 -14.14
CA GLN A 122 8.21 16.34 -14.25
C GLN A 122 7.51 16.93 -13.02
N ALA A 123 6.48 16.28 -12.50
CA ALA A 123 5.79 16.72 -11.30
C ALA A 123 6.70 16.67 -10.06
N LEU A 124 7.47 15.58 -9.90
CA LEU A 124 8.43 15.42 -8.80
C LEU A 124 9.63 16.39 -8.88
N ALA A 125 9.97 16.85 -10.05
CA ALA A 125 11.00 17.90 -10.21
C ALA A 125 10.53 19.25 -9.61
N ALA A 126 9.23 19.52 -9.62
CA ALA A 126 8.64 20.77 -9.13
C ALA A 126 8.39 20.80 -7.61
N VAL A 127 8.34 19.64 -6.92
CA VAL A 127 8.11 19.61 -5.49
C VAL A 127 9.41 19.85 -4.71
N ARG A 128 9.30 20.37 -3.51
CA ARG A 128 10.47 20.57 -2.64
C ARG A 128 10.99 19.27 -2.08
N PHE A 129 10.09 18.38 -1.71
CA PHE A 129 10.38 17.18 -0.97
C PHE A 129 9.43 16.04 -1.35
N VAL A 130 9.87 14.82 -1.18
CA VAL A 130 9.08 13.62 -1.44
C VAL A 130 9.01 12.75 -0.19
N VAL A 131 7.81 12.40 0.24
CA VAL A 131 7.56 11.40 1.26
C VAL A 131 7.23 10.08 0.58
N THR A 132 7.88 9.00 0.98
CA THR A 132 7.58 7.63 0.52
C THR A 132 7.29 6.72 1.69
N THR A 133 6.63 5.59 1.41
CA THR A 133 6.24 4.62 2.45
C THR A 133 7.23 3.48 2.63
N SER A 134 8.30 3.41 1.83
CA SER A 134 9.36 2.39 1.97
C SER A 134 10.69 2.83 1.38
N GLY A 135 11.77 2.22 1.83
CA GLY A 135 13.11 2.40 1.25
C GLY A 135 13.19 1.94 -0.21
N THR A 136 12.47 0.88 -0.58
CA THR A 136 12.39 0.41 -1.97
C THR A 136 11.76 1.46 -2.88
N THR A 137 10.64 2.07 -2.48
CA THR A 137 10.02 3.16 -3.24
C THR A 137 11.00 4.35 -3.34
N ALA A 138 11.64 4.73 -2.24
CA ALA A 138 12.62 5.81 -2.22
C ALA A 138 13.77 5.59 -3.23
N ARG A 139 14.37 4.40 -3.21
CA ARG A 139 15.43 4.03 -4.18
C ARG A 139 14.93 4.04 -5.63
N GLY A 140 13.68 3.61 -5.85
CA GLY A 140 13.03 3.59 -7.17
C GLY A 140 12.90 4.99 -7.78
N LEU A 141 12.72 6.03 -6.94
CA LEU A 141 12.56 7.42 -7.38
C LEU A 141 13.83 8.03 -8.00
N ALA A 142 14.99 7.41 -7.86
CA ALA A 142 16.19 7.81 -8.59
C ALA A 142 15.97 7.79 -10.12
N ARG A 143 15.14 6.87 -10.63
CA ARG A 143 14.76 6.80 -12.06
C ARG A 143 13.87 7.96 -12.51
N TYR A 144 13.30 8.71 -11.55
CA TYR A 144 12.49 9.90 -11.77
C TYR A 144 13.27 11.19 -11.52
N GLY A 145 14.61 11.09 -11.31
CA GLY A 145 15.48 12.22 -11.09
C GLY A 145 15.36 12.86 -9.70
N VAL A 146 14.75 12.15 -8.72
CA VAL A 146 14.65 12.65 -7.35
C VAL A 146 15.90 12.23 -6.57
N PRO A 147 16.72 13.18 -6.10
CA PRO A 147 17.91 12.86 -5.33
C PRO A 147 17.55 12.42 -3.89
N PRO A 148 18.34 11.51 -3.27
CA PRO A 148 18.01 10.92 -1.96
C PRO A 148 17.78 11.93 -0.84
N GLU A 149 18.50 13.06 -0.85
CA GLU A 149 18.37 14.13 0.14
C GLU A 149 17.02 14.85 0.11
N ARG A 150 16.26 14.69 -0.98
CA ARG A 150 14.89 15.19 -1.12
C ARG A 150 13.82 14.15 -0.78
N ILE A 151 14.21 13.01 -0.21
CA ILE A 151 13.26 11.92 0.09
C ILE A 151 13.29 11.61 1.58
N ALA A 152 12.10 11.58 2.20
CA ALA A 152 11.91 10.97 3.51
C ALA A 152 11.11 9.68 3.40
N VAL A 153 11.58 8.64 4.05
CA VAL A 153 10.85 7.40 4.20
C VAL A 153 10.05 7.46 5.50
N ILE A 154 8.73 7.48 5.38
CA ILE A 154 7.78 7.45 6.50
C ILE A 154 6.93 6.18 6.36
N GLU A 155 7.41 5.10 6.94
CA GLU A 155 6.72 3.81 6.91
C GLU A 155 5.36 3.91 7.61
N PRO A 156 4.32 3.22 7.08
CA PRO A 156 3.03 3.11 7.76
C PRO A 156 3.18 2.51 9.15
N GLY A 157 2.42 3.02 10.10
CA GLY A 157 2.27 2.36 11.38
C GLY A 157 1.45 1.07 11.27
N THR A 158 1.63 0.20 12.23
CA THR A 158 0.84 -1.04 12.38
C THR A 158 0.21 -1.05 13.76
N ASP A 159 -1.10 -1.27 13.84
CA ASP A 159 -1.79 -1.37 15.11
C ASP A 159 -1.39 -2.66 15.85
N PRO A 160 -1.19 -2.61 17.17
CA PRO A 160 -1.04 -3.82 17.97
C PRO A 160 -2.27 -4.73 17.83
N ALA A 161 -2.03 -6.02 17.68
CA ALA A 161 -3.12 -6.99 17.52
C ALA A 161 -2.86 -8.26 18.35
N PRO A 162 -3.89 -8.99 18.76
CA PRO A 162 -3.73 -10.32 19.37
C PRO A 162 -3.05 -11.29 18.39
N LEU A 163 -2.32 -12.27 18.89
CA LEU A 163 -1.78 -13.34 18.06
C LEU A 163 -2.91 -14.17 17.44
N ALA A 164 -2.73 -14.59 16.20
CA ALA A 164 -3.63 -15.52 15.55
C ALA A 164 -3.65 -16.85 16.31
N ARG A 165 -4.85 -17.41 16.45
CA ARG A 165 -5.08 -18.70 17.15
C ARG A 165 -5.05 -19.86 16.16
N GLY A 166 -5.11 -19.57 14.87
CA GLY A 166 -5.23 -20.56 13.80
C GLY A 166 -6.65 -21.11 13.65
N SER A 167 -6.81 -22.00 12.67
CA SER A 167 -8.09 -22.61 12.32
C SER A 167 -8.60 -23.57 13.41
N GLY A 168 -7.68 -24.23 14.11
CA GLY A 168 -8.02 -25.33 15.04
C GLY A 168 -8.63 -26.56 14.36
N GLY A 169 -8.71 -26.55 13.02
CA GLY A 169 -9.26 -27.63 12.21
C GLY A 169 -8.18 -28.56 11.62
N PRO A 170 -8.60 -29.61 10.90
CA PRO A 170 -7.68 -30.55 10.29
C PRO A 170 -6.88 -29.96 9.13
N GLY A 171 -7.45 -29.00 8.38
CA GLY A 171 -6.83 -28.34 7.25
C GLY A 171 -6.19 -27.00 7.60
N VAL A 172 -5.32 -26.51 6.70
CA VAL A 172 -4.63 -25.23 6.86
C VAL A 172 -5.49 -24.08 6.31
N ALA A 173 -5.80 -23.11 7.18
CA ALA A 173 -6.53 -21.91 6.78
C ALA A 173 -5.57 -20.84 6.20
N LEU A 174 -5.71 -20.58 4.91
CA LEU A 174 -5.00 -19.53 4.18
C LEU A 174 -5.84 -18.26 4.16
N LEU A 175 -5.21 -17.12 4.42
CA LEU A 175 -5.84 -15.80 4.36
C LEU A 175 -5.10 -14.90 3.37
N CYS A 176 -5.85 -14.26 2.47
CA CYS A 176 -5.37 -13.21 1.58
C CYS A 176 -6.20 -11.94 1.82
N VAL A 177 -5.58 -10.86 2.26
CA VAL A 177 -6.25 -9.56 2.48
C VAL A 177 -5.72 -8.56 1.47
N ALA A 178 -6.51 -8.29 0.45
CA ALA A 178 -6.20 -7.32 -0.61
C ALA A 178 -7.43 -7.06 -1.49
N ALA A 179 -7.55 -5.85 -2.06
CA ALA A 179 -8.52 -5.60 -3.13
C ALA A 179 -8.29 -6.57 -4.31
N ILE A 180 -9.37 -7.05 -4.92
CA ILE A 180 -9.28 -7.97 -6.06
C ILE A 180 -8.95 -7.19 -7.33
N VAL A 181 -7.65 -6.94 -7.52
CA VAL A 181 -7.09 -6.24 -8.68
C VAL A 181 -5.90 -7.04 -9.24
N PRO A 182 -5.51 -6.85 -10.52
CA PRO A 182 -4.45 -7.65 -11.17
C PRO A 182 -3.15 -7.66 -10.36
N ARG A 183 -2.73 -6.51 -9.84
CA ARG A 183 -1.47 -6.34 -9.09
C ARG A 183 -1.35 -7.23 -7.85
N LYS A 184 -2.46 -7.64 -7.25
CA LYS A 184 -2.44 -8.46 -6.01
C LYS A 184 -2.29 -9.96 -6.25
N GLY A 185 -2.31 -10.41 -7.52
CA GLY A 185 -1.90 -11.76 -7.92
C GLY A 185 -2.86 -12.90 -7.53
N HIS A 186 -4.12 -12.60 -7.23
CA HIS A 186 -5.10 -13.63 -6.84
C HIS A 186 -5.21 -14.77 -7.86
N ALA A 187 -5.15 -14.47 -9.16
CA ALA A 187 -5.19 -15.50 -10.20
C ALA A 187 -4.00 -16.47 -10.10
N VAL A 188 -2.79 -15.94 -9.82
CA VAL A 188 -1.58 -16.75 -9.60
C VAL A 188 -1.74 -17.65 -8.37
N LEU A 189 -2.40 -17.15 -7.31
CA LEU A 189 -2.69 -17.93 -6.11
C LEU A 189 -3.62 -19.11 -6.40
N ILE A 190 -4.69 -18.86 -7.16
CA ILE A 190 -5.63 -19.93 -7.53
C ILE A 190 -4.97 -20.97 -8.42
N ASP A 191 -4.13 -20.55 -9.40
CA ASP A 191 -3.36 -21.48 -10.23
C ASP A 191 -2.41 -22.35 -9.39
N ALA A 192 -1.69 -21.74 -8.45
CA ALA A 192 -0.79 -22.49 -7.56
C ALA A 192 -1.54 -23.49 -6.68
N LEU A 193 -2.68 -23.08 -6.10
CA LEU A 193 -3.50 -23.95 -5.22
C LEU A 193 -4.22 -25.05 -5.98
N SER A 194 -4.52 -24.89 -7.27
CA SER A 194 -5.12 -25.95 -8.08
C SER A 194 -4.25 -27.20 -8.18
N GLY A 195 -2.90 -27.00 -8.17
CA GLY A 195 -1.94 -28.09 -8.13
C GLY A 195 -1.75 -28.76 -6.75
N LEU A 196 -2.52 -28.34 -5.72
CA LEU A 196 -2.47 -28.82 -4.34
C LEU A 196 -3.83 -29.30 -3.85
N ALA A 197 -4.70 -29.71 -4.76
CA ALA A 197 -6.06 -30.15 -4.45
C ALA A 197 -6.12 -31.44 -3.60
N ASP A 198 -5.04 -32.22 -3.59
CA ASP A 198 -4.86 -33.43 -2.78
C ASP A 198 -4.55 -33.15 -1.29
N ARG A 199 -4.30 -31.90 -0.92
CA ARG A 199 -4.04 -31.44 0.43
C ARG A 199 -5.26 -30.79 1.05
N ASP A 200 -5.33 -30.78 2.37
CA ASP A 200 -6.43 -30.15 3.11
C ASP A 200 -6.09 -28.69 3.45
N TRP A 201 -6.71 -27.77 2.73
CA TRP A 201 -6.57 -26.33 2.91
C TRP A 201 -7.89 -25.61 2.55
N HIS A 202 -8.07 -24.41 3.08
CA HIS A 202 -9.13 -23.47 2.74
C HIS A 202 -8.54 -22.09 2.57
N LEU A 203 -8.97 -21.35 1.53
CA LEU A 203 -8.55 -19.99 1.26
C LEU A 203 -9.71 -19.01 1.48
N THR A 204 -9.46 -17.98 2.29
CA THR A 204 -10.33 -16.81 2.39
C THR A 204 -9.61 -15.61 1.78
N CYS A 205 -10.19 -15.01 0.74
CA CYS A 205 -9.78 -13.73 0.17
C CYS A 205 -10.75 -12.65 0.67
N VAL A 206 -10.22 -11.59 1.29
CA VAL A 206 -11.01 -10.45 1.80
C VAL A 206 -10.48 -9.17 1.19
N GLY A 207 -11.34 -8.38 0.55
CA GLY A 207 -10.98 -7.06 0.03
C GLY A 207 -11.92 -6.56 -1.05
N SER A 208 -11.83 -5.29 -1.36
CA SER A 208 -12.78 -4.62 -2.26
C SER A 208 -12.95 -5.36 -3.60
N LEU A 209 -14.20 -5.68 -3.93
CA LEU A 209 -14.61 -6.26 -5.19
C LEU A 209 -14.95 -5.17 -6.23
N GLY A 210 -15.21 -3.94 -5.79
CA GLY A 210 -15.61 -2.83 -6.67
C GLY A 210 -14.48 -2.21 -7.48
N ARG A 211 -13.21 -2.49 -7.16
CA ARG A 211 -12.04 -1.85 -7.81
C ARG A 211 -11.79 -2.34 -9.24
N SER A 212 -12.13 -3.59 -9.54
CA SER A 212 -11.98 -4.19 -10.87
C SER A 212 -12.96 -5.34 -11.05
N LEU A 213 -14.17 -5.04 -11.47
CA LEU A 213 -15.21 -6.05 -11.71
C LEU A 213 -14.74 -7.13 -12.69
N ARG A 214 -13.98 -6.74 -13.73
CA ARG A 214 -13.39 -7.68 -14.69
C ARG A 214 -12.48 -8.70 -14.00
N THR A 215 -11.63 -8.26 -13.08
CA THR A 215 -10.72 -9.15 -12.33
C THR A 215 -11.50 -10.06 -11.40
N VAL A 216 -12.52 -9.54 -10.73
CA VAL A 216 -13.40 -10.33 -9.85
C VAL A 216 -14.11 -11.43 -10.63
N THR A 217 -14.77 -11.08 -11.75
CA THR A 217 -15.47 -12.05 -12.60
C THR A 217 -14.52 -13.12 -13.14
N ALA A 218 -13.35 -12.72 -13.63
CA ALA A 218 -12.34 -13.66 -14.11
C ALA A 218 -11.85 -14.62 -13.02
N LEU A 219 -11.61 -14.10 -11.80
CA LEU A 219 -11.18 -14.91 -10.66
C LEU A 219 -12.26 -15.91 -10.22
N GLN A 220 -13.53 -15.49 -10.15
CA GLN A 220 -14.65 -16.36 -9.81
C GLN A 220 -14.82 -17.48 -10.84
N HIS A 221 -14.70 -17.16 -12.13
CA HIS A 221 -14.74 -18.15 -13.21
C HIS A 221 -13.56 -19.13 -13.10
N GLN A 222 -12.35 -18.66 -12.83
CA GLN A 222 -11.17 -19.50 -12.64
C GLN A 222 -11.36 -20.47 -11.45
N VAL A 223 -11.84 -20.00 -10.30
CA VAL A 223 -12.14 -20.83 -9.14
C VAL A 223 -13.16 -21.92 -9.47
N ALA A 224 -14.23 -21.57 -10.21
CA ALA A 224 -15.27 -22.53 -10.60
C ALA A 224 -14.75 -23.56 -11.61
N SER A 225 -14.02 -23.13 -12.65
CA SER A 225 -13.48 -24.01 -13.70
C SER A 225 -12.45 -25.01 -13.18
N LEU A 226 -11.72 -24.66 -12.11
CA LEU A 226 -10.77 -25.54 -11.45
C LEU A 226 -11.40 -26.40 -10.34
N GLY A 227 -12.72 -26.32 -10.13
CA GLY A 227 -13.43 -27.11 -9.12
C GLY A 227 -13.15 -26.71 -7.68
N LEU A 228 -12.62 -25.49 -7.43
CA LEU A 228 -12.16 -25.03 -6.13
C LEU A 228 -13.21 -24.24 -5.32
N ALA A 229 -14.45 -24.11 -5.83
CA ALA A 229 -15.50 -23.29 -5.22
C ALA A 229 -15.83 -23.67 -3.76
N HIS A 230 -15.64 -24.93 -3.38
CA HIS A 230 -15.88 -25.42 -2.03
C HIS A 230 -14.76 -25.13 -1.04
N ARG A 231 -13.58 -24.65 -1.51
CA ARG A 231 -12.39 -24.35 -0.72
C ARG A 231 -12.00 -22.87 -0.72
N VAL A 232 -12.51 -22.10 -1.67
CA VAL A 232 -12.13 -20.69 -1.86
C VAL A 232 -13.32 -19.79 -1.58
N SER A 233 -13.19 -18.93 -0.57
CA SER A 233 -14.16 -17.89 -0.22
C SER A 233 -13.63 -16.53 -0.66
N ILE A 234 -14.34 -15.84 -1.53
CA ILE A 234 -14.04 -14.48 -1.98
C ILE A 234 -15.08 -13.54 -1.35
N ARG A 235 -14.62 -12.59 -0.53
CA ARG A 235 -15.47 -11.67 0.23
C ARG A 235 -15.12 -10.23 -0.12
N ASP A 236 -16.13 -9.37 -0.18
CA ASP A 236 -15.90 -7.92 -0.26
C ASP A 236 -15.21 -7.40 1.01
N ALA A 237 -14.81 -6.14 0.98
CA ALA A 237 -14.31 -5.45 2.16
C ALA A 237 -15.31 -5.61 3.33
N VAL A 238 -14.79 -5.95 4.48
CA VAL A 238 -15.56 -6.22 5.71
C VAL A 238 -15.18 -5.19 6.78
N ASP A 239 -15.98 -5.11 7.83
CA ASP A 239 -15.65 -4.29 9.00
C ASP A 239 -14.42 -4.83 9.76
N CYS A 240 -13.86 -3.99 10.64
CA CYS A 240 -12.64 -4.31 11.38
C CYS A 240 -12.79 -5.57 12.23
N ALA A 241 -13.93 -5.77 12.89
CA ALA A 241 -14.15 -6.93 13.76
C ALA A 241 -14.19 -8.24 12.97
N THR A 242 -14.84 -8.23 11.81
CA THR A 242 -14.88 -9.37 10.88
C THR A 242 -13.49 -9.65 10.29
N LEU A 243 -12.73 -8.60 9.93
CA LEU A 243 -11.36 -8.75 9.44
C LEU A 243 -10.44 -9.34 10.52
N ASP A 244 -10.54 -8.85 11.75
CA ASP A 244 -9.80 -9.39 12.90
C ASP A 244 -10.13 -10.86 13.15
N ALA A 245 -11.39 -11.26 13.00
CA ALA A 245 -11.80 -12.66 13.11
C ALA A 245 -11.20 -13.52 11.97
N CYS A 246 -11.07 -13.00 10.75
CA CYS A 246 -10.39 -13.69 9.66
C CYS A 246 -8.90 -13.91 9.97
N TYR A 247 -8.21 -12.87 10.41
CA TYR A 247 -6.81 -12.98 10.83
C TYR A 247 -6.64 -13.96 12.00
N ALA A 248 -7.50 -13.89 13.00
CA ALA A 248 -7.41 -14.73 14.20
C ALA A 248 -7.54 -16.23 13.92
N ARG A 249 -8.25 -16.59 12.83
CA ARG A 249 -8.48 -17.98 12.41
C ARG A 249 -7.55 -18.47 11.31
N ALA A 250 -6.69 -17.60 10.78
CA ALA A 250 -5.72 -17.97 9.76
C ALA A 250 -4.54 -18.73 10.35
N ASP A 251 -4.02 -19.69 9.60
CA ASP A 251 -2.76 -20.41 9.89
C ASP A 251 -1.59 -19.84 9.10
N VAL A 252 -1.86 -19.34 7.88
CA VAL A 252 -0.86 -18.74 6.97
C VAL A 252 -1.48 -17.55 6.25
N PHE A 253 -0.76 -16.46 6.18
CA PHE A 253 -1.12 -15.31 5.33
C PHE A 253 -0.45 -15.43 3.96
N VAL A 254 -1.22 -15.23 2.89
CA VAL A 254 -0.71 -15.38 1.50
C VAL A 254 -1.05 -14.14 0.69
N LEU A 255 -0.05 -13.51 0.06
CA LEU A 255 -0.25 -12.39 -0.84
C LEU A 255 0.79 -12.41 -1.97
N PRO A 256 0.50 -13.06 -3.13
CA PRO A 256 1.44 -13.19 -4.25
C PRO A 256 1.40 -11.97 -5.17
N THR A 257 1.60 -10.80 -4.59
CA THR A 257 1.52 -9.51 -5.28
C THR A 257 2.58 -9.33 -6.34
N PHE A 258 2.30 -8.53 -7.36
CA PHE A 258 3.29 -8.11 -8.37
C PHE A 258 4.07 -6.87 -7.95
N HIS A 259 3.53 -6.07 -7.04
CA HIS A 259 4.21 -4.91 -6.44
C HIS A 259 3.51 -4.46 -5.15
N GLU A 260 4.31 -4.07 -4.15
CA GLU A 260 3.88 -3.35 -2.95
C GLU A 260 4.76 -2.14 -2.71
N GLY A 261 4.12 -1.00 -2.39
CA GLY A 261 4.84 0.18 -1.92
C GLY A 261 5.35 0.02 -0.47
N TYR A 262 4.60 -0.72 0.35
CA TYR A 262 4.99 -1.16 1.71
C TYR A 262 4.45 -2.55 2.02
N GLY A 263 3.14 -2.78 1.85
CA GLY A 263 2.48 -4.03 2.16
C GLY A 263 1.85 -4.03 3.56
N MET A 264 0.96 -3.07 3.85
CA MET A 264 0.31 -2.95 5.16
C MET A 264 -0.36 -4.24 5.61
N ALA A 265 -1.03 -4.98 4.72
CA ALA A 265 -1.64 -6.27 5.07
C ALA A 265 -0.61 -7.34 5.48
N LEU A 266 0.61 -7.28 4.93
CA LEU A 266 1.73 -8.13 5.36
C LEU A 266 2.18 -7.74 6.79
N ALA A 267 2.31 -6.44 7.07
CA ALA A 267 2.64 -5.95 8.41
C ALA A 267 1.55 -6.31 9.44
N GLU A 268 0.27 -6.21 9.06
CA GLU A 268 -0.86 -6.65 9.89
C GLU A 268 -0.83 -8.14 10.19
N ALA A 269 -0.43 -8.97 9.22
CA ALA A 269 -0.24 -10.42 9.41
C ALA A 269 0.93 -10.70 10.35
N LEU A 270 2.06 -10.00 10.20
CA LEU A 270 3.21 -10.08 11.13
C LEU A 270 2.82 -9.66 12.54
N ALA A 271 2.02 -8.59 12.69
CA ALA A 271 1.52 -8.14 13.99
C ALA A 271 0.71 -9.21 14.73
N ARG A 272 0.11 -10.13 13.98
CA ARG A 272 -0.64 -11.27 14.49
C ARG A 272 0.15 -12.58 14.58
N GLY A 273 1.45 -12.51 14.25
CA GLY A 273 2.36 -13.66 14.33
C GLY A 273 2.10 -14.72 13.25
N LEU A 274 1.49 -14.34 12.12
CA LEU A 274 1.20 -15.26 11.03
C LEU A 274 2.44 -15.49 10.15
N PRO A 275 2.77 -16.74 9.81
CA PRO A 275 3.72 -17.05 8.76
C PRO A 275 3.22 -16.52 7.41
N ILE A 276 4.12 -16.03 6.58
CA ILE A 276 3.78 -15.38 5.32
C ILE A 276 4.28 -16.19 4.13
N VAL A 277 3.46 -16.34 3.09
CA VAL A 277 3.88 -16.74 1.75
C VAL A 277 3.57 -15.56 0.81
N SER A 278 4.60 -15.01 0.17
CA SER A 278 4.46 -13.84 -0.70
C SER A 278 5.51 -13.85 -1.81
N THR A 279 5.72 -12.70 -2.45
CA THR A 279 6.65 -12.55 -3.57
C THR A 279 7.76 -11.56 -3.25
N ARG A 280 8.89 -11.63 -3.98
CA ARG A 280 9.97 -10.63 -3.91
C ARG A 280 9.64 -9.40 -4.73
N ALA A 281 8.50 -8.78 -4.48
CA ALA A 281 7.97 -7.68 -5.29
C ALA A 281 7.92 -6.36 -4.49
N GLY A 282 8.48 -5.29 -5.06
CA GLY A 282 8.50 -3.98 -4.40
C GLY A 282 9.13 -4.04 -3.01
N ALA A 283 8.44 -3.49 -2.01
CA ALA A 283 8.90 -3.43 -0.62
C ALA A 283 8.64 -4.72 0.19
N VAL A 284 8.05 -5.77 -0.38
CA VAL A 284 7.78 -7.02 0.36
C VAL A 284 9.02 -7.59 1.09
N PRO A 285 10.24 -7.63 0.46
CA PRO A 285 11.44 -8.10 1.17
C PRO A 285 11.90 -7.21 2.32
N GLU A 286 11.48 -5.94 2.37
CA GLU A 286 11.76 -5.03 3.50
C GLU A 286 10.76 -5.27 4.64
N THR A 287 9.49 -5.52 4.30
CA THR A 287 8.40 -5.72 5.26
C THR A 287 8.44 -7.12 5.88
N VAL A 288 8.77 -8.16 5.09
CA VAL A 288 8.71 -9.57 5.53
C VAL A 288 10.13 -10.11 5.72
N PRO A 289 10.59 -10.32 6.96
CA PRO A 289 11.89 -10.94 7.24
C PRO A 289 11.96 -12.38 6.73
N VAL A 290 13.18 -12.83 6.38
CA VAL A 290 13.43 -14.16 5.82
C VAL A 290 13.04 -15.31 6.76
N ASP A 291 12.98 -15.06 8.06
CA ASP A 291 12.59 -16.01 9.09
C ASP A 291 11.08 -15.99 9.42
N ALA A 292 10.34 -15.04 8.80
CA ALA A 292 8.88 -14.90 8.97
C ALA A 292 8.07 -15.35 7.75
N GLY A 293 8.71 -15.60 6.61
CA GLY A 293 7.97 -15.95 5.40
C GLY A 293 8.81 -16.62 4.30
N LEU A 294 8.10 -17.18 3.34
CA LEU A 294 8.64 -17.69 2.10
C LEU A 294 8.31 -16.70 0.98
N LEU A 295 9.33 -16.14 0.35
CA LEU A 295 9.17 -15.20 -0.75
C LEU A 295 9.61 -15.83 -2.06
N VAL A 296 8.75 -15.82 -3.08
CA VAL A 296 8.99 -16.39 -4.42
C VAL A 296 9.05 -15.28 -5.49
N PRO A 297 9.48 -15.56 -6.72
CA PRO A 297 9.36 -14.60 -7.81
C PRO A 297 7.90 -14.21 -8.07
N PRO A 298 7.60 -12.93 -8.37
CA PRO A 298 6.25 -12.52 -8.72
C PRO A 298 5.80 -13.13 -10.06
N GLY A 299 4.52 -13.53 -10.16
CA GLY A 299 3.95 -14.09 -11.37
C GLY A 299 4.38 -15.53 -11.68
N ASP A 300 5.03 -16.23 -10.75
CA ASP A 300 5.45 -17.63 -10.90
C ASP A 300 4.53 -18.56 -10.08
N PRO A 301 3.51 -19.18 -10.69
CA PRO A 301 2.59 -20.07 -9.99
C PRO A 301 3.26 -21.38 -9.55
N ALA A 302 4.32 -21.84 -10.24
CA ALA A 302 5.03 -23.06 -9.86
C ALA A 302 5.85 -22.84 -8.58
N ALA A 303 6.63 -21.76 -8.51
CA ALA A 303 7.37 -21.41 -7.31
C ALA A 303 6.43 -21.12 -6.13
N LEU A 304 5.28 -20.47 -6.38
CA LEU A 304 4.26 -20.22 -5.35
C LEU A 304 3.64 -21.53 -4.84
N ARG A 305 3.30 -22.46 -5.76
CA ARG A 305 2.80 -23.80 -5.41
C ARG A 305 3.78 -24.54 -4.51
N ASP A 306 5.07 -24.53 -4.87
CA ASP A 306 6.10 -25.25 -4.11
C ASP A 306 6.30 -24.64 -2.71
N ALA A 307 6.22 -23.30 -2.58
CA ALA A 307 6.24 -22.63 -1.29
C ALA A 307 4.99 -22.95 -0.45
N LEU A 308 3.81 -22.96 -1.08
CA LEU A 308 2.55 -23.33 -0.43
C LEU A 308 2.57 -24.79 0.01
N ALA A 309 3.01 -25.73 -0.84
CA ALA A 309 3.15 -27.15 -0.47
C ALA A 309 3.98 -27.31 0.80
N ARG A 310 5.12 -26.63 0.91
CA ARG A 310 5.98 -26.68 2.10
C ARG A 310 5.27 -26.23 3.37
N VAL A 311 4.49 -25.13 3.33
CA VAL A 311 3.78 -24.67 4.51
C VAL A 311 2.51 -25.48 4.79
N LEU A 312 1.94 -26.17 3.80
CA LEU A 312 0.82 -27.10 4.00
C LEU A 312 1.29 -28.41 4.63
N ASP A 313 2.41 -28.95 4.17
CA ASP A 313 2.89 -30.28 4.56
C ASP A 313 3.74 -30.25 5.84
N ASP A 314 4.42 -29.14 6.18
CA ASP A 314 5.36 -29.04 7.32
C ASP A 314 4.85 -28.08 8.41
N ALA A 315 4.20 -28.66 9.43
CA ALA A 315 3.75 -27.91 10.60
C ALA A 315 4.91 -27.29 11.41
N ALA A 316 6.09 -27.92 11.43
CA ALA A 316 7.27 -27.40 12.12
C ALA A 316 7.83 -26.17 11.37
N LEU A 317 7.79 -26.16 10.04
CA LEU A 317 8.11 -24.97 9.24
C LEU A 317 7.14 -23.83 9.55
N ARG A 318 5.83 -24.09 9.57
CA ARG A 318 4.83 -23.06 9.94
C ARG A 318 5.13 -22.48 11.32
N ALA A 319 5.42 -23.33 12.30
CA ALA A 319 5.74 -22.89 13.67
C ALA A 319 7.02 -22.01 13.71
N ARG A 320 8.08 -22.38 12.97
CA ARG A 320 9.31 -21.58 12.87
C ARG A 320 9.05 -20.21 12.23
N LEU A 321 8.29 -20.17 11.14
CA LEU A 321 7.95 -18.92 10.46
C LEU A 321 7.04 -18.04 11.33
N ALA A 322 6.08 -18.62 12.05
CA ALA A 322 5.25 -17.91 13.01
C ALA A 322 6.08 -17.29 14.14
N GLU A 323 7.11 -17.98 14.63
CA GLU A 323 8.04 -17.43 15.61
C GLU A 323 8.87 -16.28 15.03
N GLY A 324 9.31 -16.38 13.78
CA GLY A 324 9.91 -15.26 13.04
C GLY A 324 8.97 -14.04 12.93
N ALA A 325 7.69 -14.28 12.61
CA ALA A 325 6.67 -13.23 12.56
C ALA A 325 6.46 -12.57 13.93
N ARG A 326 6.46 -13.34 15.04
CA ARG A 326 6.39 -12.77 16.40
C ARG A 326 7.60 -11.91 16.75
N ARG A 327 8.80 -12.27 16.32
CA ARG A 327 9.99 -11.41 16.47
C ARG A 327 9.89 -10.15 15.63
N ALA A 328 9.40 -10.25 14.39
CA ALA A 328 9.20 -9.11 13.50
C ALA A 328 8.18 -8.11 14.07
N ARG A 329 7.09 -8.61 14.65
CA ARG A 329 6.05 -7.82 15.30
C ARG A 329 6.59 -6.76 16.28
N ALA A 330 7.62 -7.11 17.06
CA ALA A 330 8.20 -6.19 18.05
C ALA A 330 8.97 -5.01 17.42
N ARG A 331 9.19 -5.05 16.11
CA ARG A 331 9.95 -4.03 15.34
C ARG A 331 9.08 -3.25 14.36
N LEU A 332 7.79 -3.60 14.24
CA LEU A 332 6.88 -2.86 13.38
C LEU A 332 6.70 -1.44 13.91
N PRO A 333 6.76 -0.42 13.04
CA PRO A 333 6.49 0.96 13.45
C PRO A 333 5.04 1.10 13.91
N ASP A 334 4.78 1.96 14.87
CA ASP A 334 3.45 2.39 15.25
C ASP A 334 3.04 3.68 14.53
N TRP A 335 1.74 3.99 14.55
CA TRP A 335 1.21 5.19 13.91
C TRP A 335 1.65 6.49 14.59
N ASP A 336 1.90 6.45 15.89
CA ASP A 336 2.37 7.61 16.64
C ASP A 336 3.78 8.04 16.16
N THR A 337 4.67 7.07 16.05
CA THR A 337 6.01 7.24 15.49
C THR A 337 5.98 7.73 14.04
N ALA A 338 5.14 7.13 13.19
CA ALA A 338 5.00 7.54 11.79
C ALA A 338 4.54 9.01 11.67
N CYS A 339 3.51 9.38 12.43
CA CYS A 339 2.99 10.76 12.45
C CYS A 339 3.98 11.76 13.05
N ALA A 340 4.73 11.37 14.09
CA ALA A 340 5.77 12.23 14.68
C ALA A 340 6.91 12.50 13.69
N ARG A 341 7.36 11.46 12.98
CA ARG A 341 8.40 11.59 11.95
C ARG A 341 7.94 12.48 10.79
N LEU A 342 6.70 12.30 10.30
CA LEU A 342 6.17 13.17 9.26
C LEU A 342 6.04 14.61 9.74
N ALA A 343 5.52 14.85 10.94
CA ALA A 343 5.44 16.20 11.52
C ALA A 343 6.81 16.87 11.59
N ALA A 344 7.85 16.14 12.02
CA ALA A 344 9.23 16.65 12.08
C ALA A 344 9.76 17.02 10.68
N VAL A 345 9.51 16.18 9.68
CA VAL A 345 9.90 16.45 8.28
C VAL A 345 9.23 17.72 7.78
N LEU A 346 7.92 17.84 7.92
CA LEU A 346 7.14 18.99 7.45
C LEU A 346 7.54 20.29 8.19
N THR A 347 7.91 20.22 9.48
CA THR A 347 8.34 21.38 10.27
C THR A 347 9.76 21.82 9.89
N ASN A 348 10.69 20.87 9.68
CA ASN A 348 12.08 21.19 9.31
C ASN A 348 12.18 21.82 7.92
N GLU A 349 11.33 21.39 6.99
CA GLU A 349 11.21 22.02 5.67
C GLU A 349 10.69 23.46 5.78
N SER A 350 9.71 23.72 6.63
CA SER A 350 9.22 25.08 6.89
C SER A 350 10.32 25.98 7.53
N ALA A 351 11.11 25.45 8.46
CA ALA A 351 12.19 26.20 9.11
C ALA A 351 13.40 26.48 8.17
N ASN A 352 13.70 25.59 7.23
CA ASN A 352 14.72 25.83 6.22
C ASN A 352 14.32 26.94 5.24
N LEU A 353 13.03 27.13 5.01
CA LEU A 353 12.49 28.22 4.20
C LEU A 353 12.69 29.60 4.82
N GLU A 354 12.38 29.71 6.12
CA GLU A 354 12.56 30.98 6.84
C GLU A 354 14.01 31.45 6.88
N ARG A 355 14.98 30.51 6.88
CA ARG A 355 16.42 30.80 6.83
C ARG A 355 16.95 31.22 5.45
N LEU A 356 16.23 30.89 4.36
CA LEU A 356 16.65 31.27 3.00
C LEU A 356 16.05 32.62 2.55
N HIS A 357 15.08 33.16 3.29
CA HIS A 357 14.41 34.43 3.00
C HIS A 357 14.65 35.51 4.08
N GLY A 358 15.43 35.24 5.14
CA GLY A 358 15.95 36.20 6.12
C GLY A 358 17.45 36.43 5.95
#